data_8967032a2b8f3d80f1d10a10757bd2fe
#
_entry.id   8967032a2b8f3d80f1d10a10757bd2fe
#
_cell.length_a   1.000
_cell.length_b   1.000
_cell.length_c   1.000
_cell.angle_alpha   90.00
_cell.angle_beta   90.00
_cell.angle_gamma   90.00
#
_symmetry.space_group_name_H-M   'P 1'
#
loop_
_entity.id
_entity.type
_entity.pdbx_description
1 polymer ?
#
loop_
_entity_poly.entity_id
_entity_poly.type
_entity_poly.pdbx_seq_one_letter_code
_entity_poly.pdbx_strand_id
1 'polypeptide(L)'
;LQDVSVDEHCYVYAKLPSNLDKKVETVGFIAHMDTAPDFSGTGVNPRIIENFDGKDIALNKDVILSMERFPWMKEFKGKRLMVTDGNTLLGADDKAGITSIMEALVYLHDHPEVKHGEIAIGFTPDEEIGNGPRFFDVKKFGAKFAYTMDGGTVRELSDETFNAASAVLHFSGRSIHPGSAKNRMINAAKLACEYQTMMPAHAVPEHTELWEGFIHLHNMKGDVE
;
A
#
# COMPACT_ATOMS: atom_id res chain seq x y z
N LEU A 1 -27.41 -4.54 0.33
CA LEU A 1 -26.58 -4.30 1.51
C LEU A 1 -27.39 -3.66 2.61
N GLN A 2 -27.02 -3.90 3.87
CA GLN A 2 -27.60 -3.30 5.08
C GLN A 2 -26.53 -2.51 5.83
N ASP A 3 -26.96 -1.65 6.77
CA ASP A 3 -26.13 -0.86 7.66
C ASP A 3 -25.05 -0.02 6.92
N VAL A 4 -25.38 0.42 5.70
CA VAL A 4 -24.46 1.23 4.89
C VAL A 4 -24.28 2.60 5.53
N SER A 5 -23.05 2.94 5.84
CA SER A 5 -22.72 4.22 6.47
C SER A 5 -21.31 4.67 6.12
N VAL A 6 -21.12 5.97 6.13
CA VAL A 6 -19.81 6.64 6.09
C VAL A 6 -19.71 7.43 7.39
N ASP A 7 -18.58 7.30 8.08
CA ASP A 7 -18.35 8.06 9.31
C ASP A 7 -17.64 9.40 9.05
N GLU A 8 -17.41 10.17 10.10
CA GLU A 8 -16.75 11.48 10.05
C GLU A 8 -15.28 11.43 9.61
N HIS A 9 -14.67 10.27 9.66
CA HIS A 9 -13.30 9.99 9.21
C HIS A 9 -13.25 9.35 7.83
N CYS A 10 -14.39 9.28 7.12
CA CYS A 10 -14.52 8.68 5.79
C CYS A 10 -14.38 7.15 5.74
N TYR A 11 -14.46 6.43 6.86
CA TYR A 11 -14.59 4.97 6.79
C TYR A 11 -15.98 4.57 6.32
N VAL A 12 -16.02 3.65 5.36
CA VAL A 12 -17.27 3.09 4.84
C VAL A 12 -17.51 1.73 5.47
N TYR A 13 -18.71 1.52 5.98
CA TYR A 13 -19.14 0.22 6.51
C TYR A 13 -20.42 -0.24 5.83
N ALA A 14 -20.51 -1.54 5.58
CA ALA A 14 -21.73 -2.16 5.08
C ALA A 14 -21.77 -3.64 5.47
N LYS A 15 -22.95 -4.27 5.35
CA LYS A 15 -23.14 -5.70 5.57
C LYS A 15 -23.95 -6.34 4.46
N LEU A 16 -23.55 -7.53 4.05
CA LEU A 16 -24.40 -8.45 3.30
C LEU A 16 -24.96 -9.49 4.27
N PRO A 17 -26.27 -9.52 4.52
CA PRO A 17 -26.87 -10.49 5.44
C PRO A 17 -26.63 -11.94 5.01
N SER A 18 -26.50 -12.82 6.00
CA SER A 18 -26.43 -14.26 5.75
C SER A 18 -27.69 -14.77 5.05
N ASN A 19 -27.54 -15.72 4.13
CA ASN A 19 -28.64 -16.50 3.54
C ASN A 19 -28.65 -17.95 4.03
N LEU A 20 -27.98 -18.24 5.16
CA LEU A 20 -27.97 -19.52 5.83
C LEU A 20 -29.07 -19.62 6.88
N ASP A 21 -29.61 -20.84 7.06
CA ASP A 21 -30.59 -21.16 8.14
C ASP A 21 -29.90 -21.33 9.52
N LYS A 22 -28.58 -21.21 9.59
CA LYS A 22 -27.80 -21.36 10.81
C LYS A 22 -26.88 -20.12 11.01
N LYS A 23 -26.65 -19.79 12.27
CA LYS A 23 -25.67 -18.76 12.63
C LYS A 23 -24.25 -19.29 12.40
N VAL A 24 -23.45 -18.51 11.70
CA VAL A 24 -22.00 -18.69 11.51
C VAL A 24 -21.29 -17.39 11.84
N GLU A 25 -19.98 -17.44 12.00
CA GLU A 25 -19.17 -16.25 12.23
C GLU A 25 -19.20 -15.32 11.01
N THR A 26 -19.24 -14.03 11.29
CA THR A 26 -19.15 -12.98 10.26
C THR A 26 -17.73 -12.88 9.76
N VAL A 27 -17.56 -12.90 8.46
CA VAL A 27 -16.28 -12.68 7.76
C VAL A 27 -16.26 -11.26 7.21
N GLY A 28 -15.13 -10.57 7.37
CA GLY A 28 -14.94 -9.24 6.86
C GLY A 28 -14.07 -9.19 5.60
N PHE A 29 -14.33 -8.20 4.74
CA PHE A 29 -13.44 -7.81 3.65
C PHE A 29 -13.16 -6.33 3.74
N ILE A 30 -11.88 -5.97 3.60
CA ILE A 30 -11.39 -4.60 3.73
C ILE A 30 -10.56 -4.26 2.49
N ALA A 31 -10.67 -3.03 2.03
CA ALA A 31 -9.83 -2.44 0.98
C ALA A 31 -9.68 -0.94 1.24
N HIS A 32 -8.59 -0.31 0.78
CA HIS A 32 -8.43 1.12 0.96
C HIS A 32 -8.87 1.95 -0.27
N MET A 33 -9.25 3.20 -0.03
CA MET A 33 -9.80 4.08 -1.06
C MET A 33 -8.80 5.12 -1.55
N ASP A 34 -7.82 5.46 -0.73
CA ASP A 34 -6.78 6.43 -1.05
C ASP A 34 -5.75 5.86 -2.02
N THR A 35 -4.87 6.71 -2.49
CA THR A 35 -3.75 6.38 -3.37
C THR A 35 -2.49 7.05 -2.84
N ALA A 36 -1.33 6.44 -3.14
CA ALA A 36 -0.03 6.93 -2.70
C ALA A 36 0.14 8.44 -2.97
N PRO A 37 0.63 9.21 -1.99
CA PRO A 37 0.78 10.67 -2.13
C PRO A 37 1.96 11.10 -3.01
N ASP A 38 2.79 10.15 -3.43
CA ASP A 38 4.02 10.44 -4.20
C ASP A 38 3.75 10.97 -5.59
N PHE A 39 2.57 10.72 -6.15
CA PHE A 39 2.16 11.20 -7.45
C PHE A 39 0.66 11.51 -7.53
N SER A 40 0.26 12.39 -8.45
CA SER A 40 -1.15 12.83 -8.56
C SER A 40 -2.09 11.68 -8.93
N GLY A 41 -3.20 11.58 -8.22
CA GLY A 41 -4.37 10.76 -8.57
C GLY A 41 -5.53 11.58 -9.16
N THR A 42 -5.30 12.85 -9.55
CA THR A 42 -6.36 13.74 -10.03
C THR A 42 -6.53 13.61 -11.53
N GLY A 43 -7.76 13.36 -11.98
CA GLY A 43 -8.09 13.29 -13.41
C GLY A 43 -7.50 12.05 -14.10
N VAL A 44 -7.53 10.91 -13.42
CA VAL A 44 -7.03 9.64 -13.95
C VAL A 44 -7.72 9.32 -15.28
N ASN A 45 -6.92 9.06 -16.31
CA ASN A 45 -7.39 8.73 -17.66
C ASN A 45 -6.91 7.32 -18.04
N PRO A 46 -7.65 6.28 -17.65
CA PRO A 46 -7.24 4.90 -17.89
C PRO A 46 -7.52 4.48 -19.34
N ARG A 47 -6.68 3.60 -19.88
CA ARG A 47 -6.93 2.91 -21.14
C ARG A 47 -6.70 1.41 -21.02
N ILE A 48 -7.38 0.64 -21.85
CA ILE A 48 -7.26 -0.81 -21.88
C ILE A 48 -6.37 -1.20 -23.06
N ILE A 49 -5.43 -2.10 -22.82
CA ILE A 49 -4.63 -2.78 -23.80
C ILE A 49 -5.17 -4.22 -23.86
N GLU A 50 -5.87 -4.53 -24.94
CA GLU A 50 -6.34 -5.89 -25.21
C GLU A 50 -5.16 -6.74 -25.69
N ASN A 51 -5.01 -7.97 -25.15
CA ASN A 51 -4.02 -8.94 -25.59
C ASN A 51 -2.57 -8.36 -25.62
N PHE A 52 -2.07 -7.97 -24.44
CA PHE A 52 -0.73 -7.39 -24.29
C PHE A 52 0.34 -8.25 -24.97
N ASP A 53 1.17 -7.66 -25.83
CA ASP A 53 2.13 -8.39 -26.65
C ASP A 53 3.48 -8.68 -25.97
N GLY A 54 3.68 -8.18 -24.75
CA GLY A 54 4.91 -8.37 -23.97
C GLY A 54 6.02 -7.37 -24.31
N LYS A 55 5.69 -6.27 -25.01
CA LYS A 55 6.64 -5.19 -25.34
C LYS A 55 6.43 -3.97 -24.46
N ASP A 56 7.36 -3.02 -24.58
CA ASP A 56 7.28 -1.73 -23.93
C ASP A 56 5.96 -1.03 -24.23
N ILE A 57 5.37 -0.40 -23.22
CA ILE A 57 4.11 0.36 -23.33
C ILE A 57 4.42 1.84 -23.21
N ALA A 58 4.30 2.59 -24.28
CA ALA A 58 4.31 4.05 -24.21
C ALA A 58 2.99 4.52 -23.59
N LEU A 59 3.05 5.14 -22.42
CA LEU A 59 1.90 5.79 -21.78
C LEU A 59 1.65 7.16 -22.42
N ASN A 60 2.72 7.93 -22.56
CA ASN A 60 2.76 9.17 -23.33
C ASN A 60 4.15 9.33 -24.00
N LYS A 61 4.47 10.53 -24.50
CA LYS A 61 5.75 10.79 -25.19
C LYS A 61 6.99 10.70 -24.27
N ASP A 62 6.81 10.89 -22.97
CA ASP A 62 7.88 10.99 -21.98
C ASP A 62 7.91 9.79 -21.03
N VAL A 63 6.82 9.03 -20.92
CA VAL A 63 6.67 7.92 -19.96
C VAL A 63 6.45 6.60 -20.69
N ILE A 64 7.38 5.67 -20.47
CA ILE A 64 7.35 4.32 -21.06
C ILE A 64 7.48 3.29 -19.95
N LEU A 65 6.56 2.33 -19.90
CA LEU A 65 6.72 1.11 -19.11
C LEU A 65 7.60 0.15 -19.89
N SER A 66 8.89 0.17 -19.58
CA SER A 66 9.91 -0.63 -20.28
C SER A 66 10.01 -2.04 -19.71
N MET A 67 10.07 -3.04 -20.57
CA MET A 67 10.28 -4.45 -20.19
C MET A 67 11.69 -4.69 -19.64
N GLU A 68 12.62 -3.80 -19.87
CA GLU A 68 13.94 -3.84 -19.23
C GLU A 68 13.84 -3.43 -17.76
N ARG A 69 13.11 -2.35 -17.48
CA ARG A 69 12.91 -1.83 -16.12
C ARG A 69 11.91 -2.68 -15.31
N PHE A 70 10.89 -3.23 -15.96
CA PHE A 70 9.83 -4.01 -15.36
C PHE A 70 9.72 -5.41 -16.02
N PRO A 71 10.73 -6.27 -15.89
CA PRO A 71 10.79 -7.55 -16.61
C PRO A 71 9.66 -8.50 -16.26
N TRP A 72 9.10 -8.42 -15.06
CA TRP A 72 7.97 -9.20 -14.58
C TRP A 72 6.68 -8.97 -15.41
N MET A 73 6.53 -7.80 -16.05
CA MET A 73 5.37 -7.53 -16.92
C MET A 73 5.25 -8.52 -18.08
N LYS A 74 6.31 -9.21 -18.46
CA LYS A 74 6.28 -10.24 -19.52
C LYS A 74 5.34 -11.40 -19.20
N GLU A 75 5.08 -11.66 -17.92
CA GLU A 75 4.16 -12.70 -17.46
C GLU A 75 2.69 -12.39 -17.82
N PHE A 76 2.39 -11.12 -18.08
CA PHE A 76 1.07 -10.69 -18.51
C PHE A 76 0.85 -10.70 -20.03
N LYS A 77 1.81 -11.25 -20.79
CA LYS A 77 1.63 -11.41 -22.23
C LYS A 77 0.37 -12.19 -22.56
N GLY A 78 -0.44 -11.67 -23.47
CA GLY A 78 -1.74 -12.23 -23.83
C GLY A 78 -2.87 -11.84 -22.87
N LYS A 79 -2.58 -11.11 -21.81
CA LYS A 79 -3.59 -10.61 -20.86
C LYS A 79 -4.11 -9.25 -21.29
N ARG A 80 -5.26 -8.91 -20.74
CA ARG A 80 -5.86 -7.59 -20.81
C ARG A 80 -5.27 -6.73 -19.70
N LEU A 81 -4.72 -5.56 -20.04
CA LEU A 81 -4.12 -4.65 -19.08
C LEU A 81 -4.89 -3.33 -19.05
N MET A 82 -5.04 -2.75 -17.87
CA MET A 82 -5.45 -1.37 -17.72
C MET A 82 -4.23 -0.54 -17.31
N VAL A 83 -3.99 0.56 -18.01
CA VAL A 83 -2.89 1.49 -17.74
C VAL A 83 -3.39 2.92 -17.76
N THR A 84 -2.68 3.82 -17.09
CA THR A 84 -2.94 5.28 -17.15
C THR A 84 -2.31 5.89 -18.40
N ASP A 85 -2.55 7.17 -18.61
CA ASP A 85 -1.92 7.96 -19.66
C ASP A 85 -0.50 8.48 -19.30
N GLY A 86 0.02 8.11 -18.13
CA GLY A 86 1.34 8.50 -17.65
C GLY A 86 1.41 9.88 -16.97
N ASN A 87 0.28 10.57 -16.79
CA ASN A 87 0.19 11.85 -16.08
C ASN A 87 -0.27 11.71 -14.64
N THR A 88 -0.80 10.54 -14.28
CA THR A 88 -1.31 10.24 -12.94
C THR A 88 -0.96 8.81 -12.54
N LEU A 89 -1.14 8.49 -11.25
CA LEU A 89 -1.30 7.12 -10.81
C LEU A 89 -2.53 6.49 -11.49
N LEU A 90 -2.54 5.16 -11.63
CA LEU A 90 -3.75 4.43 -12.05
C LEU A 90 -4.73 4.28 -10.86
N GLY A 91 -4.20 4.07 -9.66
CA GLY A 91 -4.99 3.80 -8.46
C GLY A 91 -5.54 2.37 -8.41
N ALA A 92 -4.88 1.41 -9.08
CA ALA A 92 -5.24 -0.01 -8.96
C ALA A 92 -5.04 -0.51 -7.53
N ASP A 93 -4.06 -0.03 -6.87
CA ASP A 93 -3.83 -0.08 -5.44
C ASP A 93 -4.64 1.05 -4.77
N ASP A 94 -5.71 0.77 -4.00
CA ASP A 94 -6.33 -0.57 -3.86
C ASP A 94 -7.77 -0.61 -4.40
N LYS A 95 -8.06 0.14 -5.47
CA LYS A 95 -9.38 0.07 -6.14
C LYS A 95 -9.63 -1.29 -6.79
N ALA A 96 -8.58 -2.09 -7.01
CA ALA A 96 -8.73 -3.47 -7.45
C ALA A 96 -9.37 -4.34 -6.36
N GLY A 97 -8.94 -4.17 -5.09
CA GLY A 97 -9.56 -4.81 -3.94
C GLY A 97 -11.02 -4.39 -3.76
N ILE A 98 -11.30 -3.07 -3.81
CA ILE A 98 -12.67 -2.56 -3.77
C ILE A 98 -13.53 -3.20 -4.87
N THR A 99 -13.03 -3.24 -6.11
CA THR A 99 -13.75 -3.84 -7.24
C THR A 99 -14.00 -5.33 -7.00
N SER A 100 -13.00 -6.06 -6.52
CA SER A 100 -13.13 -7.49 -6.25
C SER A 100 -14.19 -7.78 -5.17
N ILE A 101 -14.21 -6.98 -4.11
CA ILE A 101 -15.23 -7.08 -3.06
C ILE A 101 -16.63 -6.80 -3.66
N MET A 102 -16.78 -5.68 -4.38
CA MET A 102 -18.07 -5.28 -4.93
C MET A 102 -18.62 -6.28 -5.95
N GLU A 103 -17.78 -6.80 -6.84
CA GLU A 103 -18.17 -7.83 -7.81
C GLU A 103 -18.58 -9.13 -7.12
N ALA A 104 -17.88 -9.54 -6.06
CA ALA A 104 -18.29 -10.70 -5.27
C ALA A 104 -19.66 -10.50 -4.61
N LEU A 105 -19.93 -9.29 -4.10
CA LEU A 105 -21.25 -8.97 -3.51
C LEU A 105 -22.38 -8.97 -4.55
N VAL A 106 -22.11 -8.43 -5.75
CA VAL A 106 -23.05 -8.46 -6.88
C VAL A 106 -23.33 -9.91 -7.27
N TYR A 107 -22.28 -10.72 -7.41
CA TYR A 107 -22.42 -12.14 -7.72
C TYR A 107 -23.28 -12.88 -6.70
N LEU A 108 -23.02 -12.70 -5.40
CA LEU A 108 -23.82 -13.33 -4.34
C LEU A 108 -25.27 -12.83 -4.30
N HIS A 109 -25.51 -11.57 -4.66
CA HIS A 109 -26.85 -11.02 -4.79
C HIS A 109 -27.64 -11.66 -5.94
N ASP A 110 -26.99 -11.84 -7.09
CA ASP A 110 -27.59 -12.38 -8.30
C ASP A 110 -27.73 -13.91 -8.26
N HIS A 111 -27.01 -14.56 -7.34
CA HIS A 111 -26.96 -16.02 -7.15
C HIS A 111 -27.37 -16.43 -5.73
N PRO A 112 -28.66 -16.29 -5.34
CA PRO A 112 -29.10 -16.58 -3.98
C PRO A 112 -28.98 -18.07 -3.59
N GLU A 113 -28.76 -18.94 -4.58
CA GLU A 113 -28.47 -20.38 -4.36
C GLU A 113 -27.07 -20.57 -3.74
N VAL A 114 -26.13 -19.63 -3.92
CA VAL A 114 -24.82 -19.65 -3.28
C VAL A 114 -24.98 -19.28 -1.81
N LYS A 115 -24.73 -20.24 -0.95
CA LYS A 115 -24.91 -20.09 0.50
C LYS A 115 -23.70 -19.42 1.15
N HIS A 116 -23.96 -18.36 1.93
CA HIS A 116 -22.91 -17.61 2.65
C HIS A 116 -23.40 -17.14 4.03
N GLY A 117 -22.45 -16.96 4.95
CA GLY A 117 -22.68 -16.26 6.20
C GLY A 117 -22.82 -14.75 6.01
N GLU A 118 -23.01 -14.02 7.10
CA GLU A 118 -22.93 -12.55 7.06
C GLU A 118 -21.55 -12.11 6.62
N ILE A 119 -21.48 -11.15 5.71
CA ILE A 119 -20.24 -10.53 5.23
C ILE A 119 -20.22 -9.06 5.65
N ALA A 120 -19.19 -8.67 6.38
CA ALA A 120 -18.92 -7.28 6.72
C ALA A 120 -17.97 -6.66 5.68
N ILE A 121 -18.25 -5.44 5.28
CA ILE A 121 -17.45 -4.68 4.31
C ILE A 121 -16.92 -3.44 5.00
N GLY A 122 -15.63 -3.18 4.86
CA GLY A 122 -14.96 -1.98 5.32
C GLY A 122 -14.11 -1.37 4.23
N PHE A 123 -14.34 -0.09 3.89
CA PHE A 123 -13.40 0.65 3.06
C PHE A 123 -12.73 1.73 3.89
N THR A 124 -11.41 1.79 3.83
CA THR A 124 -10.58 2.63 4.69
C THR A 124 -9.94 3.78 3.91
N PRO A 125 -9.81 4.96 4.51
CA PRO A 125 -8.94 6.02 4.03
C PRO A 125 -7.52 5.85 4.59
N ASP A 126 -6.57 6.66 4.10
CA ASP A 126 -5.26 6.93 4.71
C ASP A 126 -4.35 5.70 4.92
N GLU A 127 -4.55 4.61 4.16
CA GLU A 127 -3.70 3.42 4.22
C GLU A 127 -2.28 3.76 3.80
N GLU A 128 -2.13 4.44 2.69
CA GLU A 128 -0.88 4.80 2.04
C GLU A 128 0.03 5.75 2.85
N ILE A 129 -0.51 6.33 3.91
CA ILE A 129 0.23 7.13 4.89
C ILE A 129 0.31 6.45 6.27
N GLY A 130 -0.05 5.16 6.35
CA GLY A 130 0.05 4.33 7.55
C GLY A 130 -1.00 4.65 8.63
N ASN A 131 -2.09 5.31 8.29
CA ASN A 131 -3.16 5.68 9.22
C ASN A 131 -4.47 4.89 9.01
N GLY A 132 -4.51 3.98 8.06
CA GLY A 132 -5.70 3.20 7.71
C GLY A 132 -6.46 2.59 8.90
N PRO A 133 -5.82 1.96 9.89
CA PRO A 133 -6.53 1.39 11.03
C PRO A 133 -6.85 2.39 12.16
N ARG A 134 -6.40 3.63 12.09
CA ARG A 134 -6.37 4.58 13.23
C ARG A 134 -7.72 4.83 13.89
N PHE A 135 -8.77 5.00 13.10
CA PHE A 135 -10.12 5.27 13.58
C PHE A 135 -11.13 4.20 13.14
N PHE A 136 -10.64 3.06 12.65
CA PHE A 136 -11.49 1.97 12.20
C PHE A 136 -12.29 1.39 13.37
N ASP A 137 -13.61 1.46 13.29
CA ASP A 137 -14.49 0.93 14.34
C ASP A 137 -14.71 -0.58 14.16
N VAL A 138 -13.83 -1.36 14.80
CA VAL A 138 -13.88 -2.83 14.78
C VAL A 138 -15.20 -3.38 15.32
N LYS A 139 -15.84 -2.70 16.29
CA LYS A 139 -17.13 -3.14 16.87
C LYS A 139 -18.27 -2.94 15.89
N LYS A 140 -18.30 -1.79 15.21
CA LYS A 140 -19.28 -1.49 14.17
C LYS A 140 -19.10 -2.42 12.96
N PHE A 141 -17.87 -2.67 12.56
CA PHE A 141 -17.54 -3.63 11.51
C PHE A 141 -18.04 -5.03 11.84
N GLY A 142 -17.81 -5.52 13.05
CA GLY A 142 -18.46 -6.69 13.64
C GLY A 142 -18.05 -8.03 13.06
N ALA A 143 -16.99 -8.11 12.25
CA ALA A 143 -16.46 -9.38 11.76
C ALA A 143 -15.66 -10.10 12.83
N LYS A 144 -15.66 -11.43 12.80
CA LYS A 144 -14.82 -12.27 13.65
C LYS A 144 -13.36 -12.25 13.20
N PHE A 145 -13.16 -12.25 11.90
CA PHE A 145 -11.88 -12.08 11.21
C PHE A 145 -12.14 -11.44 9.84
N ALA A 146 -11.12 -10.87 9.28
CA ALA A 146 -11.24 -10.19 7.99
C ALA A 146 -10.03 -10.46 7.09
N TYR A 147 -10.26 -10.30 5.80
CA TYR A 147 -9.23 -10.28 4.78
C TYR A 147 -9.13 -8.88 4.22
N THR A 148 -7.91 -8.34 4.19
CA THR A 148 -7.61 -7.12 3.43
C THR A 148 -7.30 -7.53 2.00
N MET A 149 -8.05 -6.95 1.05
CA MET A 149 -7.97 -7.29 -0.37
C MET A 149 -6.93 -6.42 -1.10
N ASP A 150 -5.76 -6.33 -0.51
CA ASP A 150 -4.66 -5.45 -0.90
C ASP A 150 -3.40 -6.28 -1.17
N GLY A 151 -3.56 -7.33 -1.95
CA GLY A 151 -2.50 -8.28 -2.27
C GLY A 151 -1.82 -8.00 -3.62
N GLY A 152 -0.57 -8.43 -3.76
CA GLY A 152 0.22 -8.29 -4.99
C GLY A 152 -0.12 -9.32 -6.06
N THR A 153 -0.15 -10.59 -5.71
CA THR A 153 -0.30 -11.71 -6.64
C THR A 153 -1.64 -12.39 -6.51
N VAL A 154 -2.28 -12.69 -7.63
CA VAL A 154 -3.56 -13.41 -7.64
C VAL A 154 -3.41 -14.78 -6.97
N ARG A 155 -4.30 -15.08 -6.00
CA ARG A 155 -4.31 -16.29 -5.16
C ARG A 155 -3.23 -16.34 -4.08
N GLU A 156 -2.52 -15.27 -3.84
CA GLU A 156 -1.68 -15.15 -2.66
C GLU A 156 -2.55 -14.91 -1.43
N LEU A 157 -2.20 -15.57 -0.34
CA LEU A 157 -2.79 -15.35 0.98
C LEU A 157 -1.63 -15.16 1.96
N SER A 158 -1.54 -13.97 2.53
CA SER A 158 -0.58 -13.65 3.58
C SER A 158 -1.29 -13.72 4.93
N ASP A 159 -0.80 -14.57 5.82
CA ASP A 159 -1.33 -14.78 7.17
C ASP A 159 -0.31 -14.46 8.27
N GLU A 160 0.79 -13.84 7.89
CA GLU A 160 1.87 -13.43 8.79
C GLU A 160 1.97 -11.90 8.87
N THR A 161 2.44 -11.42 10.01
CA THR A 161 2.72 -10.01 10.25
C THR A 161 4.16 -9.83 10.73
N PHE A 162 4.68 -8.63 10.63
CA PHE A 162 6.00 -8.28 11.15
C PHE A 162 5.89 -7.15 12.18
N ASN A 163 6.88 -7.08 13.07
CA ASN A 163 7.01 -5.96 13.99
C ASN A 163 7.85 -4.87 13.34
N ALA A 164 7.38 -3.63 13.44
CA ALA A 164 8.09 -2.48 12.94
C ALA A 164 8.20 -1.38 14.01
N ALA A 165 9.26 -0.62 13.94
CA ALA A 165 9.44 0.59 14.73
C ALA A 165 10.17 1.64 13.90
N SER A 166 9.88 2.90 14.15
CA SER A 166 10.64 4.00 13.57
C SER A 166 11.41 4.75 14.66
N ALA A 167 12.59 5.25 14.30
CA ALA A 167 13.40 6.08 15.17
C ALA A 167 13.86 7.33 14.42
N VAL A 168 13.79 8.47 15.09
CA VAL A 168 14.37 9.72 14.61
C VAL A 168 15.59 10.02 15.45
N LEU A 169 16.75 10.11 14.79
CA LEU A 169 18.00 10.43 15.44
C LEU A 169 18.36 11.89 15.15
N HIS A 170 18.60 12.65 16.19
CA HIS A 170 19.02 14.05 16.09
C HIS A 170 20.51 14.16 16.42
N PHE A 171 21.28 14.65 15.47
CA PHE A 171 22.69 14.97 15.64
C PHE A 171 22.84 16.47 15.76
N SER A 172 23.54 16.93 16.78
CA SER A 172 23.83 18.36 17.00
C SER A 172 25.28 18.63 16.78
N GLY A 173 25.59 19.65 16.00
CA GLY A 173 26.92 20.07 15.69
C GLY A 173 27.29 21.40 16.32
N ARG A 174 28.40 21.94 15.87
CA ARG A 174 28.84 23.30 16.17
C ARG A 174 29.49 23.88 14.92
N SER A 175 28.78 24.79 14.27
CA SER A 175 29.27 25.48 13.09
C SER A 175 30.35 26.50 13.45
N ILE A 176 31.43 26.49 12.68
CA ILE A 176 32.54 27.47 12.79
C ILE A 176 32.96 27.81 11.37
N HIS A 177 33.31 29.08 11.13
CA HIS A 177 33.86 29.49 9.85
C HIS A 177 35.04 28.58 9.44
N PRO A 178 35.09 28.02 8.22
CA PRO A 178 36.10 27.04 7.82
C PRO A 178 37.52 27.44 8.09
N GLY A 179 37.87 28.71 7.91
CA GLY A 179 39.21 29.26 8.19
C GLY A 179 39.62 29.20 9.66
N SER A 180 38.70 28.99 10.60
CA SER A 180 38.92 28.92 12.05
C SER A 180 38.41 27.62 12.67
N ALA A 181 38.04 26.62 11.86
CA ALA A 181 37.38 25.44 12.28
C ALA A 181 38.25 24.34 12.90
N LYS A 182 39.59 24.44 12.71
CA LYS A 182 40.52 23.41 13.18
C LYS A 182 40.35 23.14 14.68
N ASN A 183 40.08 21.88 15.03
CA ASN A 183 39.85 21.39 16.41
C ASN A 183 38.69 22.08 17.14
N ARG A 184 37.75 22.72 16.42
CA ARG A 184 36.64 23.48 17.00
C ARG A 184 35.29 23.13 16.40
N MET A 185 35.22 22.87 15.10
CA MET A 185 33.99 22.50 14.41
C MET A 185 33.57 21.08 14.75
N ILE A 186 32.31 20.91 14.98
CA ILE A 186 31.61 19.58 15.01
C ILE A 186 30.57 19.62 13.91
N ASN A 187 30.71 18.77 12.92
CA ASN A 187 29.80 18.76 11.77
C ASN A 187 28.73 17.65 11.97
N ALA A 188 27.49 18.05 12.25
CA ALA A 188 26.39 17.13 12.52
C ALA A 188 26.11 16.21 11.33
N ALA A 189 26.16 16.71 10.11
CA ALA A 189 25.97 15.88 8.91
C ALA A 189 27.02 14.76 8.80
N LYS A 190 28.29 15.07 9.14
CA LYS A 190 29.36 14.04 9.19
C LYS A 190 29.07 12.99 10.26
N LEU A 191 28.63 13.41 11.45
CA LEU A 191 28.26 12.46 12.53
C LEU A 191 27.13 11.53 12.10
N ALA A 192 26.11 12.05 11.42
CA ALA A 192 25.03 11.23 10.88
C ALA A 192 25.54 10.21 9.85
N CYS A 193 26.41 10.61 8.93
CA CYS A 193 27.05 9.71 7.99
C CYS A 193 27.91 8.63 8.69
N GLU A 194 28.70 9.02 9.69
CA GLU A 194 29.51 8.10 10.48
C GLU A 194 28.64 7.09 11.21
N TYR A 195 27.56 7.54 11.86
CA TYR A 195 26.59 6.67 12.49
C TYR A 195 26.02 5.64 11.50
N GLN A 196 25.63 6.06 10.31
CA GLN A 196 25.10 5.15 9.28
C GLN A 196 26.11 4.06 8.90
N THR A 197 27.42 4.38 8.86
CA THR A 197 28.46 3.37 8.57
C THR A 197 28.65 2.35 9.68
N MET A 198 28.17 2.61 10.89
CA MET A 198 28.21 1.67 12.02
C MET A 198 27.04 0.67 12.00
N MET A 199 26.01 0.93 11.18
CA MET A 199 24.89 0.02 11.04
C MET A 199 25.33 -1.24 10.27
N PRO A 200 24.75 -2.42 10.60
CA PRO A 200 25.08 -3.66 9.91
C PRO A 200 24.77 -3.56 8.41
N ALA A 201 25.79 -3.61 7.58
CA ALA A 201 25.64 -3.43 6.13
C ALA A 201 24.77 -4.47 5.43
N HIS A 202 24.61 -5.64 6.06
CA HIS A 202 23.77 -6.72 5.54
C HIS A 202 22.29 -6.63 5.99
N ALA A 203 22.00 -5.91 7.06
CA ALA A 203 20.66 -5.78 7.61
C ALA A 203 19.93 -4.56 7.00
N VAL A 204 19.76 -4.57 5.70
CA VAL A 204 19.07 -3.54 4.93
C VAL A 204 18.07 -4.18 3.97
N PRO A 205 17.00 -3.50 3.55
CA PRO A 205 15.99 -4.08 2.66
C PRO A 205 16.56 -4.69 1.39
N GLU A 206 17.64 -4.11 0.86
CA GLU A 206 18.30 -4.56 -0.38
C GLU A 206 19.04 -5.90 -0.25
N HIS A 207 19.23 -6.40 0.98
CA HIS A 207 20.01 -7.60 1.26
C HIS A 207 19.29 -8.63 2.13
N THR A 208 18.02 -8.39 2.46
CA THR A 208 17.22 -9.25 3.34
C THR A 208 15.99 -9.79 2.61
N GLU A 209 15.57 -10.98 3.00
CA GLU A 209 14.40 -11.66 2.45
C GLU A 209 13.65 -12.47 3.53
N LEU A 210 12.45 -12.92 3.24
CA LEU A 210 11.61 -13.75 4.10
C LEU A 210 11.44 -13.13 5.51
N TRP A 211 11.91 -13.81 6.56
CA TRP A 211 11.79 -13.40 7.95
C TRP A 211 13.02 -12.66 8.51
N GLU A 212 13.94 -12.28 7.64
CA GLU A 212 15.11 -11.53 8.06
C GLU A 212 14.74 -10.09 8.44
N GLY A 213 15.24 -9.63 9.57
CA GLY A 213 15.04 -8.25 10.03
C GLY A 213 15.99 -7.29 9.33
N PHE A 214 15.55 -6.04 9.15
CA PHE A 214 16.36 -5.00 8.53
C PHE A 214 16.23 -3.65 9.22
N ILE A 215 17.18 -2.77 8.95
CA ILE A 215 17.20 -1.35 9.33
C ILE A 215 17.15 -0.53 8.05
N HIS A 216 16.07 0.22 7.87
CA HIS A 216 15.86 1.04 6.67
C HIS A 216 16.12 2.53 6.95
N LEU A 217 17.19 3.07 6.38
CA LEU A 217 17.39 4.52 6.33
C LEU A 217 16.52 5.11 5.21
N HIS A 218 15.33 5.57 5.54
CA HIS A 218 14.41 6.10 4.53
C HIS A 218 14.43 7.61 4.39
N ASN A 219 15.02 8.35 5.36
CA ASN A 219 15.14 9.79 5.28
C ASN A 219 16.38 10.28 6.03
N MET A 220 17.08 11.24 5.45
CA MET A 220 18.19 11.97 6.09
C MET A 220 18.13 13.43 5.65
N LYS A 221 18.11 14.35 6.61
CA LYS A 221 18.08 15.79 6.35
C LYS A 221 18.91 16.52 7.41
N GLY A 222 19.73 17.45 7.00
CA GLY A 222 20.51 18.26 7.94
C GLY A 222 21.65 19.01 7.27
N ASP A 223 22.38 19.73 8.09
CA ASP A 223 23.56 20.52 7.73
C ASP A 223 24.68 20.37 8.78
N VAL A 224 25.45 21.43 9.02
CA VAL A 224 26.60 21.41 9.95
C VAL A 224 26.18 21.46 11.42
N GLU A 225 25.01 22.02 11.72
CA GLU A 225 24.49 22.23 13.09
C GLU A 225 23.49 21.25 13.58
#